data_2fd32d96b96553527c7aa9dce4a97882
#
_entry.id   2fd32d96b96553527c7aa9dce4a97882
#
_cell.length_a   1.000
_cell.length_b   1.000
_cell.length_c   1.000
_cell.angle_alpha   90.00
_cell.angle_beta   90.00
_cell.angle_gamma   90.00
#
_symmetry.space_group_name_H-M   'P 1'
#
loop_
_entity.id
_entity.type
_entity.pdbx_description
1 polymer ?
#
loop_
_entity_poly.entity_id
_entity_poly.type
_entity_poly.pdbx_seq_one_letter_code
_entity_poly.pdbx_strand_id
1 'polypeptide(L)' 'IEEGLTEINLRNKYLKEPDAVLLSFDLEFNRALTSLDLSSNEIGAGGAEAIAAALPQS' A
#
# COMPACT_ATOMS: atom_id res chain seq x y z
N ILE A 1 7.13 -7.37 -1.27
CA ILE A 1 5.83 -8.01 -1.04
C ILE A 1 5.70 -9.20 -1.97
N GLU A 2 5.31 -10.32 -1.41
CA GLU A 2 5.07 -11.52 -2.19
C GLU A 2 3.88 -11.31 -3.12
N GLU A 3 3.99 -11.82 -4.32
CA GLU A 3 2.97 -11.67 -5.35
C GLU A 3 1.63 -12.30 -4.97
N GLY A 4 1.65 -13.33 -4.14
CA GLY A 4 0.44 -14.06 -3.74
C GLY A 4 -0.21 -13.59 -2.45
N LEU A 5 0.31 -12.54 -1.80
CA LEU A 5 -0.28 -12.05 -0.55
C LEU A 5 -1.68 -11.49 -0.78
N THR A 6 -2.62 -11.89 0.06
CA THR A 6 -4.00 -11.40 0.00
C THR A 6 -4.28 -10.33 1.04
N GLU A 7 -3.51 -10.30 2.10
CA GLU A 7 -3.70 -9.32 3.17
C GLU A 7 -2.35 -8.73 3.58
N ILE A 8 -2.31 -7.41 3.74
CA ILE A 8 -1.14 -6.70 4.22
C ILE A 8 -1.59 -5.77 5.33
N ASN A 9 -1.00 -5.92 6.50
CA ASN A 9 -1.29 -5.05 7.64
C ASN A 9 -0.03 -4.28 8.03
N LEU A 10 -0.01 -3.00 7.69
CA LEU A 10 1.09 -2.09 8.00
C LEU A 10 0.63 -0.98 8.94
N ARG A 11 -0.37 -1.27 9.73
CA ARG A 11 -0.94 -0.33 10.68
C ARG A 11 0.10 0.11 11.70
N ASN A 12 0.15 1.41 11.96
CA ASN A 12 0.99 1.99 13.00
C ASN A 12 2.48 1.62 12.86
N LYS A 13 3.00 1.71 11.65
CA LYS A 13 4.41 1.41 11.35
C LYS A 13 5.24 2.67 11.10
N TYR A 14 4.71 3.83 11.42
CA TYR A 14 5.39 5.12 11.22
C TYR A 14 5.75 5.39 9.76
N LEU A 15 4.96 4.88 8.86
CA LEU A 15 5.17 5.11 7.43
C LEU A 15 4.81 6.57 7.07
N LYS A 16 5.59 7.13 6.16
CA LYS A 16 5.36 8.48 5.67
C LYS A 16 5.16 8.45 4.16
N GLU A 17 4.94 9.60 3.55
CA GLU A 17 4.66 9.66 2.12
C GLU A 17 5.69 8.94 1.25
N PRO A 18 7.02 9.15 1.44
CA PRO A 18 7.99 8.41 0.62
C PRO A 18 7.89 6.90 0.76
N ASP A 19 7.59 6.43 1.97
CA ASP A 19 7.44 5.00 2.21
C ASP A 19 6.25 4.43 1.44
N ALA A 20 5.15 5.18 1.40
CA ALA A 20 3.96 4.76 0.67
C ALA A 20 4.22 4.72 -0.83
N VAL A 21 4.97 5.69 -1.36
CA VAL A 21 5.32 5.70 -2.78
C VAL A 21 6.17 4.48 -3.13
N LEU A 22 7.15 4.14 -2.30
CA LEU A 22 7.96 2.94 -2.51
C LEU A 22 7.12 1.68 -2.46
N LEU A 23 6.21 1.61 -1.50
CA LEU A 23 5.30 0.47 -1.36
C LEU A 23 4.42 0.31 -2.60
N SER A 24 4.00 1.41 -3.20
CA SER A 24 3.14 1.37 -4.37
C SER A 24 3.78 0.62 -5.54
N PHE A 25 5.10 0.69 -5.68
CA PHE A 25 5.79 -0.03 -6.75
C PHE A 25 5.64 -1.54 -6.58
N ASP A 26 5.72 -2.02 -5.34
CA ASP A 26 5.54 -3.44 -5.07
C ASP A 26 4.08 -3.87 -5.26
N LEU A 27 3.16 -3.00 -4.87
CA LEU A 27 1.73 -3.32 -4.99
C LEU A 27 1.27 -3.48 -6.43
N GLU A 28 1.94 -2.81 -7.37
CA GLU A 28 1.61 -2.94 -8.79
C GLU A 28 1.69 -4.38 -9.28
N PHE A 29 2.54 -5.19 -8.66
CA PHE A 29 2.77 -6.56 -9.06
C PHE A 29 1.94 -7.58 -8.28
N ASN A 30 1.19 -7.12 -7.28
CA ASN A 30 0.35 -8.01 -6.49
C ASN A 30 -1.09 -7.94 -6.97
N ARG A 31 -1.55 -9.03 -7.55
CA ARG A 31 -2.91 -9.09 -8.09
C ARG A 31 -3.88 -9.86 -7.19
N ALA A 32 -3.39 -10.36 -6.09
CA ALA A 32 -4.19 -11.15 -5.16
C ALA A 32 -4.67 -10.36 -3.95
N LEU A 33 -4.17 -9.14 -3.77
CA LEU A 33 -4.42 -8.35 -2.57
C LEU A 33 -5.90 -7.98 -2.44
N THR A 34 -6.51 -8.36 -1.34
CA THR A 34 -7.90 -8.05 -1.03
C THR A 34 -8.05 -7.14 0.18
N SER A 35 -7.00 -7.02 0.99
CA SER A 35 -7.04 -6.19 2.19
C SER A 35 -5.69 -5.53 2.43
N LEU A 36 -5.70 -4.22 2.59
CA LEU A 36 -4.51 -3.43 2.88
C LEU A 36 -4.84 -2.44 3.98
N ASP A 37 -4.17 -2.57 5.12
CA ASP A 37 -4.38 -1.67 6.26
C ASP A 37 -3.14 -0.80 6.46
N LEU A 38 -3.28 0.48 6.17
CA LEU A 38 -2.24 1.49 6.34
C LEU A 38 -2.64 2.53 7.39
N SER A 39 -3.63 2.23 8.22
CA SER A 39 -4.10 3.16 9.21
C SER A 39 -3.04 3.51 10.24
N SER A 40 -3.20 4.65 10.88
CA SER A 40 -2.26 5.16 11.90
C SER A 40 -0.84 5.37 11.37
N ASN A 41 -0.72 5.73 10.10
CA ASN A 41 0.52 6.16 9.49
C ASN A 41 0.35 7.59 8.95
N GLU A 42 1.44 8.24 8.60
CA GLU A 42 1.42 9.62 8.11
C GLU A 42 1.78 9.69 6.62
N ILE A 43 1.07 8.88 5.82
CA ILE A 43 1.38 8.79 4.39
C ILE A 43 0.90 9.98 3.56
N GLY A 44 -0.02 10.77 4.10
CA GLY A 44 -0.50 11.96 3.42
C GLY A 44 -1.31 11.69 2.17
N ALA A 45 -1.80 12.77 1.56
CA ALA A 45 -2.62 12.64 0.34
C ALA A 45 -1.82 12.09 -0.83
N GLY A 46 -0.56 12.54 -1.00
CA GLY A 46 0.29 12.04 -2.08
C GLY A 46 0.58 10.55 -1.95
N GLY A 47 0.83 10.09 -0.73
CA GLY A 47 1.04 8.66 -0.48
C GLY A 47 -0.21 7.85 -0.75
N ALA A 48 -1.36 8.36 -0.31
CA ALA A 48 -2.63 7.67 -0.54
C ALA A 48 -2.94 7.57 -2.03
N GLU A 49 -2.65 8.61 -2.81
CA GLU A 49 -2.86 8.59 -4.25
C GLU A 49 -1.97 7.54 -4.93
N ALA A 50 -0.70 7.46 -4.52
CA ALA A 50 0.22 6.48 -5.08
C ALA A 50 -0.26 5.05 -4.81
N ILE A 51 -0.70 4.79 -3.59
CA ILE A 51 -1.22 3.47 -3.22
C ILE A 51 -2.49 3.15 -4.02
N ALA A 52 -3.41 4.10 -4.10
CA ALA A 52 -4.66 3.89 -4.82
C ALA A 52 -4.42 3.59 -6.30
N ALA A 53 -3.46 4.28 -6.90
CA ALA A 53 -3.13 4.06 -8.31
C ALA A 53 -2.50 2.69 -8.56
N ALA A 54 -1.82 2.14 -7.55
CA ALA A 54 -1.12 0.87 -7.68
C ALA A 54 -2.02 -0.34 -7.39
N LEU A 55 -3.12 -0.15 -6.68
CA LEU A 55 -4.01 -1.26 -6.32
C LEU A 55 -4.78 -1.76 -7.55
N PRO A 56 -5.08 -3.06 -7.57
CA PRO A 56 -5.90 -3.62 -8.66
C PRO A 56 -7.24 -2.90 -8.73
N GLN A 57 -7.69 -2.64 -9.94
CA GLN A 57 -9.01 -2.07 -10.16
C GLN A 57 -10.06 -3.16 -10.00
N SER A 58 -11.09 -2.85 -9.28
CA SER A 58 -12.19 -3.80 -9.05
C SER A 58 -13.30 -3.62 -10.06
#